data_1934bbd314a9b720378a9f06bfde9c1e
#
_entry.id   1934bbd314a9b720378a9f06bfde9c1e
#
_cell.length_a   1.000
_cell.length_b   1.000
_cell.length_c   1.000
_cell.angle_alpha   90.00
_cell.angle_beta   90.00
_cell.angle_gamma   90.00
#
_symmetry.space_group_name_H-M   'P 1'
#
loop_
_entity.id
_entity.type
_entity.pdbx_description
1 polymer ?
#
loop_
_entity_poly.entity_id
_entity_poly.type
_entity_poly.pdbx_seq_one_letter_code
_entity_poly.pdbx_strand_id
1 'polypeptide(L)'
;MCGRYIMVQKVEVIEKRFGVKVPDSLVLVPSYNISPGMMAPVITNDHPHEIQLFRFGFTPSWATKAGLFINARAEGDHNSDNDPRYTGAKGIITKPAFRKAIRSQRCLIPADAFIEGPQKEKLNRPYVVYLRDKVRPFAFAGIWDTWKNPESGELINSFAIITTVANELMQRIQHPRLPVILNRSDEKYWLSNSLPLSEVTRLLVPYPASLMNAYPIAPTIKNPHADDPGLIHPAGERLMPETYLRDHREIRITGMGSNKDFGFDEHNPMGN
;
A
#
# COMPACT_ATOMS: atom_id res chain seq x y z
N MET A 1 8.54 -6.35 -5.95
CA MET A 1 7.78 -5.11 -6.32
C MET A 1 6.39 -5.25 -5.73
N CYS A 2 5.90 -4.23 -5.01
CA CYS A 2 4.58 -4.29 -4.37
C CYS A 2 3.46 -4.32 -5.43
N GLY A 3 3.00 -5.51 -5.74
CA GLY A 3 1.97 -5.75 -6.74
C GLY A 3 0.67 -6.30 -6.16
N ARG A 4 0.58 -6.44 -4.83
CA ARG A 4 -0.60 -6.97 -4.14
C ARG A 4 -0.80 -6.26 -2.81
N TYR A 5 -2.04 -5.85 -2.53
CA TYR A 5 -2.39 -5.29 -1.23
C TYR A 5 -3.86 -5.57 -0.88
N ILE A 6 -4.20 -5.31 0.36
CA ILE A 6 -5.48 -5.62 0.98
C ILE A 6 -6.16 -4.32 1.37
N MET A 7 -7.43 -4.19 1.09
CA MET A 7 -8.28 -3.10 1.52
C MET A 7 -9.69 -3.63 1.80
N VAL A 8 -10.00 -3.87 3.07
CA VAL A 8 -11.25 -4.52 3.49
C VAL A 8 -12.07 -3.69 4.48
N GLN A 9 -11.62 -2.46 4.77
CA GLN A 9 -12.33 -1.59 5.70
C GLN A 9 -13.68 -1.14 5.14
N LYS A 10 -14.63 -0.94 6.04
CA LYS A 10 -15.92 -0.34 5.70
C LYS A 10 -15.77 1.12 5.28
N VAL A 11 -16.71 1.60 4.46
CA VAL A 11 -16.74 2.98 3.96
C VAL A 11 -16.60 3.99 5.09
N GLU A 12 -17.37 3.83 6.16
CA GLU A 12 -17.39 4.76 7.28
C GLU A 12 -16.03 4.86 8.00
N VAL A 13 -15.28 3.74 8.03
CA VAL A 13 -13.94 3.70 8.61
C VAL A 13 -12.96 4.49 7.74
N ILE A 14 -13.05 4.32 6.42
CA ILE A 14 -12.21 5.02 5.44
C ILE A 14 -12.49 6.53 5.49
N GLU A 15 -13.76 6.91 5.42
CA GLU A 15 -14.19 8.31 5.49
C GLU A 15 -13.68 8.99 6.76
N LYS A 16 -13.92 8.36 7.91
CA LYS A 16 -13.46 8.87 9.21
C LYS A 16 -11.93 8.95 9.30
N ARG A 17 -11.24 7.95 8.76
CA ARG A 17 -9.77 7.84 8.84
C ARG A 17 -9.07 8.94 8.04
N PHE A 18 -9.55 9.23 6.84
CA PHE A 18 -8.93 10.17 5.93
C PHE A 18 -9.62 11.54 5.89
N GLY A 19 -10.79 11.69 6.50
CA GLY A 19 -11.58 12.92 6.43
C GLY A 19 -12.13 13.18 5.03
N VAL A 20 -12.52 12.13 4.34
CA VAL A 20 -13.03 12.17 2.95
C VAL A 20 -14.46 11.68 2.87
N LYS A 21 -15.08 11.84 1.70
CA LYS A 21 -16.37 11.26 1.36
C LYS A 21 -16.23 10.23 0.24
N VAL A 22 -17.04 9.19 0.31
CA VAL A 22 -17.24 8.26 -0.81
C VAL A 22 -18.49 8.75 -1.54
N PRO A 23 -18.39 9.12 -2.84
CA PRO A 23 -19.56 9.52 -3.62
C PRO A 23 -20.63 8.43 -3.66
N ASP A 24 -21.91 8.81 -3.60
CA ASP A 24 -23.04 7.86 -3.65
C ASP A 24 -23.06 7.01 -4.93
N SER A 25 -22.47 7.53 -6.00
CA SER A 25 -22.35 6.83 -7.28
C SER A 25 -21.23 5.76 -7.30
N LEU A 26 -20.44 5.66 -6.22
CA LEU A 26 -19.26 4.84 -6.18
C LEU A 26 -19.41 3.72 -5.15
N VAL A 27 -19.28 2.47 -5.61
CA VAL A 27 -19.31 1.29 -4.74
C VAL A 27 -17.89 0.82 -4.44
N LEU A 28 -17.47 0.91 -3.18
CA LEU A 28 -16.23 0.33 -2.71
C LEU A 28 -16.46 -1.14 -2.36
N VAL A 29 -15.77 -2.02 -3.06
CA VAL A 29 -15.80 -3.46 -2.77
C VAL A 29 -14.57 -3.81 -1.94
N PRO A 30 -14.74 -4.38 -0.73
CA PRO A 30 -13.61 -4.91 0.03
C PRO A 30 -12.84 -5.95 -0.77
N SER A 31 -11.50 -5.87 -0.76
CA SER A 31 -10.67 -6.83 -1.48
C SER A 31 -9.48 -7.28 -0.64
N TYR A 32 -9.27 -8.58 -0.59
CA TYR A 32 -8.13 -9.24 0.03
C TYR A 32 -6.96 -9.40 -0.94
N ASN A 33 -7.15 -9.05 -2.22
CA ASN A 33 -6.18 -9.36 -3.28
C ASN A 33 -6.16 -8.30 -4.40
N ILE A 34 -6.14 -7.01 -4.04
CA ILE A 34 -6.02 -5.95 -5.04
C ILE A 34 -4.74 -6.17 -5.85
N SER A 35 -4.90 -6.33 -7.16
CA SER A 35 -3.83 -6.68 -8.09
C SER A 35 -3.76 -5.73 -9.29
N PRO A 36 -2.63 -5.69 -10.02
CA PRO A 36 -2.48 -4.84 -11.19
C PRO A 36 -3.62 -5.03 -12.20
N GLY A 37 -4.12 -3.92 -12.71
CA GLY A 37 -5.25 -3.87 -13.63
C GLY A 37 -6.61 -3.65 -12.97
N MET A 38 -6.75 -3.90 -11.68
CA MET A 38 -7.99 -3.67 -10.93
C MET A 38 -8.22 -2.18 -10.66
N MET A 39 -9.49 -1.80 -10.53
CA MET A 39 -9.90 -0.50 -9.99
C MET A 39 -9.76 -0.53 -8.48
N ALA A 40 -9.17 0.51 -7.91
CA ALA A 40 -8.92 0.57 -6.47
C ALA A 40 -9.06 2.01 -5.94
N PRO A 41 -9.43 2.18 -4.65
CA PRO A 41 -9.64 3.50 -4.07
C PRO A 41 -8.34 4.29 -3.95
N VAL A 42 -8.42 5.57 -4.32
CA VAL A 42 -7.37 6.56 -4.14
C VAL A 42 -7.97 7.89 -3.66
N ILE A 43 -7.15 8.71 -3.02
CA ILE A 43 -7.46 10.10 -2.69
C ILE A 43 -6.41 10.93 -3.41
N THR A 44 -6.82 11.73 -4.40
CA THR A 44 -5.89 12.53 -5.19
C THR A 44 -5.69 13.91 -4.62
N ASN A 45 -4.57 14.53 -4.96
CA ASN A 45 -4.32 15.94 -4.61
C ASN A 45 -5.29 16.92 -5.28
N ASP A 46 -5.93 16.54 -6.39
CA ASP A 46 -6.95 17.34 -7.07
C ASP A 46 -8.32 17.23 -6.38
N HIS A 47 -8.60 16.09 -5.73
CA HIS A 47 -9.81 15.81 -4.96
C HIS A 47 -9.46 15.27 -3.56
N PRO A 48 -8.85 16.10 -2.69
CA PRO A 48 -8.30 15.64 -1.40
C PRO A 48 -9.36 15.28 -0.35
N HIS A 49 -10.64 15.54 -0.64
CA HIS A 49 -11.77 15.27 0.27
C HIS A 49 -12.71 14.19 -0.25
N GLU A 50 -12.32 13.47 -1.32
CA GLU A 50 -13.16 12.50 -1.98
C GLU A 50 -12.39 11.25 -2.38
N ILE A 51 -13.02 10.09 -2.24
CA ILE A 51 -12.51 8.82 -2.78
C ILE A 51 -12.82 8.73 -4.27
N GLN A 52 -11.83 8.31 -5.03
CA GLN A 52 -11.95 8.01 -6.45
C GLN A 52 -11.52 6.55 -6.70
N LEU A 53 -11.99 5.93 -7.79
CA LEU A 53 -11.52 4.62 -8.25
C LEU A 53 -10.62 4.80 -9.46
N PHE A 54 -9.34 4.43 -9.31
CA PHE A 54 -8.36 4.47 -10.39
C PHE A 54 -7.80 3.08 -10.66
N ARG A 55 -7.36 2.85 -11.89
CA ARG A 55 -6.72 1.59 -12.29
C ARG A 55 -5.35 1.45 -11.65
N PHE A 56 -5.12 0.34 -10.96
CA PHE A 56 -3.79 0.00 -10.45
C PHE A 56 -2.87 -0.43 -11.61
N GLY A 57 -1.91 0.41 -11.95
CA GLY A 57 -1.01 0.24 -13.09
C GLY A 57 -0.98 1.50 -13.94
N PHE A 58 -0.08 2.40 -13.57
CA PHE A 58 0.07 3.74 -14.09
C PHE A 58 0.43 3.74 -15.59
N THR A 59 -0.27 4.55 -16.35
CA THR A 59 0.04 4.88 -17.74
C THR A 59 0.28 6.39 -17.83
N PRO A 60 1.48 6.86 -18.22
CA PRO A 60 1.71 8.29 -18.40
C PRO A 60 0.82 8.88 -19.51
N SER A 61 0.33 10.10 -19.33
CA SER A 61 -0.58 10.78 -20.27
C SER A 61 -0.03 10.89 -21.70
N TRP A 62 1.27 10.89 -21.90
CA TRP A 62 1.96 10.98 -23.18
C TRP A 62 2.21 9.61 -23.85
N ALA A 63 1.91 8.51 -23.17
CA ALA A 63 2.18 7.18 -23.71
C ALA A 63 1.30 6.88 -24.96
N THR A 64 1.91 6.30 -25.97
CA THR A 64 1.20 5.88 -27.20
C THR A 64 0.43 4.58 -27.04
N LYS A 65 0.78 3.78 -26.00
CA LYS A 65 0.12 2.52 -25.64
C LYS A 65 -0.09 2.47 -24.13
N ALA A 66 -1.10 1.72 -23.73
CA ALA A 66 -1.34 1.50 -22.31
C ALA A 66 -0.10 0.89 -21.63
N GLY A 67 0.40 1.56 -20.61
CA GLY A 67 1.46 1.07 -19.73
C GLY A 67 0.87 0.32 -18.53
N LEU A 68 1.72 -0.39 -17.81
CA LEU A 68 1.37 -1.03 -16.54
C LEU A 68 2.51 -0.84 -15.53
N PHE A 69 2.85 0.43 -15.25
CA PHE A 69 3.83 0.72 -14.19
C PHE A 69 3.15 0.59 -12.83
N ILE A 70 3.23 -0.59 -12.22
CA ILE A 70 2.64 -0.82 -10.89
C ILE A 70 3.40 -0.13 -9.77
N ASN A 71 4.71 0.14 -9.97
CA ASN A 71 5.54 0.84 -9.02
C ASN A 71 6.40 1.92 -9.67
N ALA A 72 6.59 3.01 -8.94
CA ALA A 72 7.54 4.07 -9.22
C ALA A 72 8.66 4.05 -8.16
N ARG A 73 9.92 3.78 -8.58
CA ARG A 73 11.06 3.77 -7.65
C ARG A 73 11.44 5.20 -7.27
N ALA A 74 11.47 5.49 -5.98
CA ALA A 74 11.86 6.82 -5.48
C ALA A 74 13.28 7.20 -5.92
N GLU A 75 14.22 6.25 -5.87
CA GLU A 75 15.63 6.46 -6.27
C GLU A 75 15.83 6.50 -7.79
N GLY A 76 14.81 6.09 -8.57
CA GLY A 76 14.97 5.93 -10.02
C GLY A 76 16.05 4.88 -10.35
N ASP A 77 17.01 5.23 -11.20
CA ASP A 77 18.13 4.37 -11.56
C ASP A 77 19.37 4.55 -10.67
N HIS A 78 19.35 5.51 -9.76
CA HIS A 78 20.52 5.81 -8.90
C HIS A 78 20.83 4.68 -7.89
N ASN A 79 19.88 3.78 -7.65
CA ASN A 79 20.07 2.61 -6.79
C ASN A 79 19.65 1.33 -7.52
N SER A 80 20.30 1.01 -8.66
CA SER A 80 20.01 -0.17 -9.48
C SER A 80 20.13 -1.47 -8.68
N ASP A 81 21.13 -1.54 -7.79
CA ASP A 81 21.47 -2.73 -7.02
C ASP A 81 20.60 -2.94 -5.78
N ASN A 82 19.67 -2.01 -5.51
CA ASN A 82 18.78 -2.02 -4.34
C ASN A 82 19.56 -2.04 -3.00
N ASP A 83 20.65 -1.27 -2.89
CA ASP A 83 21.34 -1.11 -1.59
C ASP A 83 20.34 -0.55 -0.56
N PRO A 84 20.05 -1.27 0.53
CA PRO A 84 19.10 -0.82 1.54
C PRO A 84 19.59 0.41 2.33
N ARG A 85 20.89 0.73 2.25
CA ARG A 85 21.51 1.90 2.90
C ARG A 85 21.54 3.13 2.01
N TYR A 86 21.00 3.05 0.79
CA TYR A 86 21.01 4.17 -0.14
C TYR A 86 20.24 5.38 0.42
N THR A 87 20.91 6.51 0.52
CA THR A 87 20.37 7.81 0.98
C THR A 87 20.52 8.92 -0.07
N GLY A 88 20.93 8.57 -1.27
CA GLY A 88 21.22 9.52 -2.36
C GLY A 88 19.98 10.10 -3.04
N ALA A 89 20.19 10.64 -4.22
CA ALA A 89 19.20 11.39 -5.00
C ALA A 89 17.93 10.58 -5.31
N LYS A 90 16.78 11.26 -5.29
CA LYS A 90 15.47 10.69 -5.64
C LYS A 90 15.22 10.82 -7.15
N GLY A 91 15.75 9.86 -7.92
CA GLY A 91 15.68 9.86 -9.38
C GLY A 91 14.26 9.82 -9.99
N ILE A 92 13.24 9.56 -9.21
CA ILE A 92 11.82 9.66 -9.64
C ILE A 92 11.51 11.04 -10.25
N ILE A 93 12.19 12.10 -9.81
CA ILE A 93 11.98 13.48 -10.28
C ILE A 93 12.50 13.73 -11.69
N THR A 94 13.34 12.86 -12.22
CA THR A 94 13.94 12.96 -13.56
C THR A 94 13.43 11.91 -14.52
N LYS A 95 12.87 10.80 -14.02
CA LYS A 95 12.35 9.70 -14.84
C LYS A 95 11.21 10.17 -15.76
N PRO A 96 11.30 10.02 -17.08
CA PRO A 96 10.29 10.48 -18.03
C PRO A 96 8.86 10.05 -17.68
N ALA A 97 8.68 8.80 -17.24
CA ALA A 97 7.37 8.28 -16.89
C ALA A 97 6.77 8.97 -15.64
N PHE A 98 7.58 9.41 -14.68
CA PHE A 98 7.10 9.81 -13.35
C PHE A 98 7.35 11.29 -13.01
N ARG A 99 8.28 11.95 -13.72
CA ARG A 99 8.73 13.31 -13.39
C ARG A 99 7.63 14.39 -13.36
N LYS A 100 6.58 14.23 -14.17
CA LYS A 100 5.41 15.11 -14.15
C LYS A 100 4.54 14.78 -12.94
N ALA A 101 4.19 13.52 -12.80
CA ALA A 101 3.26 13.07 -11.77
C ALA A 101 3.76 13.31 -10.34
N ILE A 102 5.03 13.09 -10.03
CA ILE A 102 5.58 13.38 -8.71
C ILE A 102 5.48 14.85 -8.31
N ARG A 103 5.44 15.76 -9.27
CA ARG A 103 5.33 17.22 -9.03
C ARG A 103 3.90 17.66 -8.76
N SER A 104 2.91 17.12 -9.48
CA SER A 104 1.56 17.68 -9.51
C SER A 104 0.42 16.67 -9.45
N GLN A 105 0.69 15.37 -9.49
CA GLN A 105 -0.33 14.32 -9.57
C GLN A 105 -0.03 13.21 -8.56
N ARG A 106 -0.19 13.56 -7.27
CA ARG A 106 0.05 12.66 -6.14
C ARG A 106 -1.26 12.16 -5.57
N CYS A 107 -1.24 10.95 -5.03
CA CYS A 107 -2.39 10.38 -4.36
C CYS A 107 -1.99 9.60 -3.10
N LEU A 108 -2.96 9.45 -2.19
CA LEU A 108 -2.94 8.44 -1.15
C LEU A 108 -3.62 7.19 -1.68
N ILE A 109 -3.07 6.03 -1.38
CA ILE A 109 -3.65 4.74 -1.71
C ILE A 109 -3.95 4.04 -0.38
N PRO A 110 -5.22 4.01 0.06
CA PRO A 110 -5.63 3.33 1.29
C PRO A 110 -5.33 1.83 1.24
N ALA A 111 -4.78 1.29 2.32
CA ALA A 111 -4.49 -0.14 2.44
C ALA A 111 -4.50 -0.60 3.89
N ASP A 112 -4.91 -1.85 4.12
CA ASP A 112 -4.85 -2.50 5.43
C ASP A 112 -3.54 -3.27 5.63
N ALA A 113 -3.03 -3.85 4.55
CA ALA A 113 -1.78 -4.60 4.48
C ALA A 113 -1.33 -4.74 3.02
N PHE A 114 -0.12 -5.23 2.81
CA PHE A 114 0.34 -5.61 1.48
C PHE A 114 0.96 -7.01 1.50
N ILE A 115 1.12 -7.58 0.30
CA ILE A 115 1.60 -8.94 0.15
C ILE A 115 2.87 -8.93 -0.68
N GLU A 116 3.93 -9.50 -0.09
CA GLU A 116 5.23 -9.65 -0.72
C GLU A 116 5.84 -11.01 -0.40
N GLY A 117 6.78 -11.43 -1.22
CA GLY A 117 7.58 -12.63 -0.98
C GLY A 117 9.04 -12.38 -1.32
N PRO A 118 9.92 -13.37 -1.08
CA PRO A 118 11.32 -13.26 -1.45
C PRO A 118 11.47 -12.95 -2.95
N GLN A 119 12.46 -12.13 -3.30
CA GLN A 119 12.65 -11.68 -4.68
C GLN A 119 12.73 -12.84 -5.69
N LYS A 120 13.39 -13.94 -5.31
CA LYS A 120 13.57 -15.11 -6.17
C LYS A 120 12.30 -15.97 -6.25
N GLU A 121 11.61 -16.14 -5.12
CA GLU A 121 10.44 -17.02 -4.99
C GLU A 121 9.12 -16.30 -5.29
N LYS A 122 9.13 -14.96 -5.21
CA LYS A 122 7.93 -14.13 -5.43
C LYS A 122 6.77 -14.60 -4.53
N LEU A 123 5.58 -14.73 -5.11
CA LEU A 123 4.39 -15.21 -4.40
C LEU A 123 4.31 -16.76 -4.28
N ASN A 124 5.40 -17.50 -4.49
CA ASN A 124 5.47 -18.90 -4.08
C ASN A 124 5.66 -19.05 -2.56
N ARG A 125 6.22 -18.03 -1.92
CA ARG A 125 6.34 -17.92 -0.46
C ARG A 125 5.89 -16.53 -0.02
N PRO A 126 4.58 -16.26 -0.06
CA PRO A 126 4.04 -14.94 0.23
C PRO A 126 3.91 -14.69 1.73
N TYR A 127 4.02 -13.41 2.08
CA TYR A 127 3.79 -12.89 3.42
C TYR A 127 2.78 -11.75 3.35
N VAL A 128 1.85 -11.71 4.30
CA VAL A 128 1.09 -10.50 4.60
C VAL A 128 1.97 -9.62 5.48
N VAL A 129 2.20 -8.39 5.03
CA VAL A 129 2.96 -7.36 5.75
C VAL A 129 1.99 -6.29 6.23
N TYR A 130 2.04 -5.93 7.52
CA TYR A 130 1.09 -5.03 8.16
C TYR A 130 1.75 -4.12 9.20
N LEU A 131 1.05 -3.04 9.58
CA LEU A 131 1.50 -2.13 10.63
C LEU A 131 1.02 -2.62 12.01
N ARG A 132 1.90 -2.52 13.02
CA ARG A 132 1.64 -2.96 14.40
C ARG A 132 0.82 -1.97 15.22
N ASP A 133 0.79 -0.70 14.82
CA ASP A 133 0.13 0.41 15.54
C ASP A 133 -1.40 0.36 15.52
N LYS A 134 -1.97 -0.68 14.91
CA LYS A 134 -3.42 -0.91 14.82
C LYS A 134 -4.20 0.19 14.09
N VAL A 135 -3.53 1.19 13.52
CA VAL A 135 -4.17 2.24 12.73
C VAL A 135 -4.40 1.74 11.30
N ARG A 136 -5.64 1.43 10.98
CA ARG A 136 -6.05 0.95 9.66
C ARG A 136 -7.28 1.70 9.16
N PRO A 137 -7.33 1.94 7.84
CA PRO A 137 -6.27 1.74 6.86
C PRO A 137 -5.14 2.76 7.02
N PHE A 138 -3.93 2.40 6.56
CA PHE A 138 -2.83 3.33 6.33
C PHE A 138 -2.83 3.78 4.86
N ALA A 139 -1.93 4.70 4.48
CA ALA A 139 -1.80 5.14 3.10
C ALA A 139 -0.41 4.85 2.53
N PHE A 140 -0.37 4.28 1.33
CA PHE A 140 0.83 4.36 0.49
C PHE A 140 0.90 5.72 -0.20
N ALA A 141 2.13 6.22 -0.40
CA ALA A 141 2.39 7.31 -1.32
C ALA A 141 2.26 6.81 -2.76
N GLY A 142 1.41 7.44 -3.53
CA GLY A 142 1.19 7.14 -4.93
C GLY A 142 1.32 8.33 -5.85
N ILE A 143 1.47 8.05 -7.13
CA ILE A 143 1.34 9.02 -8.22
C ILE A 143 0.26 8.53 -9.19
N TRP A 144 -0.40 9.47 -9.85
CA TRP A 144 -1.46 9.17 -10.80
C TRP A 144 -1.31 9.98 -12.09
N ASP A 145 -1.95 9.55 -13.16
CA ASP A 145 -2.12 10.31 -14.40
C ASP A 145 -3.39 9.87 -15.12
N THR A 146 -3.89 10.72 -16.00
CA THR A 146 -4.99 10.43 -16.91
C THR A 146 -4.42 10.21 -18.30
N TRP A 147 -4.55 9.01 -18.80
CA TRP A 147 -4.15 8.65 -20.16
C TRP A 147 -5.38 8.56 -21.08
N LYS A 148 -5.29 9.21 -22.24
CA LYS A 148 -6.31 9.10 -23.28
C LYS A 148 -5.95 7.94 -24.22
N ASN A 149 -6.81 6.92 -24.28
CA ASN A 149 -6.65 5.82 -25.24
C ASN A 149 -6.73 6.38 -26.67
N PRO A 150 -5.68 6.26 -27.50
CA PRO A 150 -5.68 6.83 -28.85
C PRO A 150 -6.68 6.14 -29.78
N GLU A 151 -7.08 4.91 -29.50
CA GLU A 151 -8.00 4.13 -30.34
C GLU A 151 -9.47 4.43 -29.99
N SER A 152 -9.82 4.40 -28.70
CA SER A 152 -11.21 4.59 -28.22
C SER A 152 -11.55 6.02 -27.82
N GLY A 153 -10.54 6.86 -27.56
CA GLY A 153 -10.72 8.20 -27.00
C GLY A 153 -11.04 8.21 -25.49
N GLU A 154 -11.15 7.05 -24.85
CA GLU A 154 -11.47 6.89 -23.43
C GLU A 154 -10.38 7.49 -22.54
N LEU A 155 -10.79 8.20 -21.48
CA LEU A 155 -9.90 8.71 -20.46
C LEU A 155 -9.76 7.68 -19.33
N ILE A 156 -8.55 7.19 -19.11
CA ILE A 156 -8.24 6.17 -18.12
C ILE A 156 -7.37 6.79 -17.02
N ASN A 157 -7.94 6.92 -15.83
CA ASN A 157 -7.21 7.32 -14.63
C ASN A 157 -6.48 6.12 -14.05
N SER A 158 -5.19 6.27 -13.79
CA SER A 158 -4.36 5.18 -13.29
C SER A 158 -3.32 5.64 -12.29
N PHE A 159 -2.86 4.76 -11.40
CA PHE A 159 -1.90 5.07 -10.37
C PHE A 159 -0.78 4.03 -10.26
N ALA A 160 0.35 4.46 -9.68
CA ALA A 160 1.44 3.60 -9.25
C ALA A 160 1.74 3.82 -7.76
N ILE A 161 2.11 2.76 -7.06
CA ILE A 161 2.64 2.84 -5.71
C ILE A 161 4.12 3.25 -5.78
N ILE A 162 4.52 4.26 -5.03
CA ILE A 162 5.94 4.60 -4.91
C ILE A 162 6.61 3.60 -3.99
N THR A 163 7.79 3.12 -4.40
CA THR A 163 8.61 2.20 -3.60
C THR A 163 9.96 2.83 -3.27
N THR A 164 10.51 2.42 -2.14
CA THR A 164 11.83 2.83 -1.65
C THR A 164 12.66 1.60 -1.26
N VAL A 165 13.84 1.80 -0.69
CA VAL A 165 14.72 0.73 -0.22
C VAL A 165 14.06 -0.12 0.85
N ALA A 166 14.49 -1.38 0.96
CA ALA A 166 13.99 -2.30 1.97
C ALA A 166 14.43 -1.89 3.37
N ASN A 167 13.51 -1.90 4.33
CA ASN A 167 13.83 -1.87 5.75
C ASN A 167 14.24 -3.27 6.26
N GLU A 168 14.60 -3.39 7.53
CA GLU A 168 15.05 -4.65 8.13
C GLU A 168 14.00 -5.77 8.03
N LEU A 169 12.70 -5.48 8.14
CA LEU A 169 11.65 -6.48 7.98
C LEU A 169 11.62 -7.03 6.55
N MET A 170 11.70 -6.16 5.54
CA MET A 170 11.73 -6.59 4.13
C MET A 170 13.01 -7.34 3.79
N GLN A 171 14.14 -6.99 4.42
CA GLN A 171 15.39 -7.75 4.29
C GLN A 171 15.24 -9.17 4.86
N ARG A 172 14.53 -9.35 5.99
CA ARG A 172 14.21 -10.69 6.54
C ARG A 172 13.34 -11.52 5.59
N ILE A 173 12.39 -10.89 4.90
CA ILE A 173 11.59 -11.52 3.84
C ILE A 173 12.44 -11.81 2.59
N GLN A 174 13.66 -11.27 2.51
CA GLN A 174 14.54 -11.31 1.33
C GLN A 174 13.93 -10.57 0.13
N HIS A 175 13.19 -9.49 0.40
CA HIS A 175 12.63 -8.62 -0.63
C HIS A 175 13.35 -7.27 -0.66
N PRO A 176 13.84 -6.80 -1.84
CA PRO A 176 14.73 -5.64 -1.91
C PRO A 176 14.03 -4.29 -1.84
N ARG A 177 12.70 -4.26 -1.81
CA ARG A 177 11.90 -3.03 -1.90
C ARG A 177 10.82 -2.98 -0.83
N LEU A 178 10.45 -1.74 -0.45
CA LEU A 178 9.33 -1.45 0.44
C LEU A 178 8.43 -0.41 -0.24
N PRO A 179 7.09 -0.53 -0.23
CA PRO A 179 6.22 0.57 -0.60
C PRO A 179 6.43 1.73 0.39
N VAL A 180 6.38 2.97 -0.10
CA VAL A 180 6.43 4.15 0.75
C VAL A 180 5.10 4.25 1.49
N ILE A 181 5.13 4.04 2.80
CA ILE A 181 4.00 4.22 3.71
C ILE A 181 4.16 5.59 4.37
N LEU A 182 3.14 6.43 4.28
CA LEU A 182 3.16 7.76 4.87
C LEU A 182 2.75 7.71 6.34
N ASN A 183 3.42 8.50 7.18
CA ASN A 183 2.90 8.79 8.50
C ASN A 183 1.60 9.60 8.36
N ARG A 184 0.68 9.44 9.28
CA ARG A 184 -0.62 10.13 9.25
C ARG A 184 -0.47 11.67 9.20
N SER A 185 0.52 12.22 9.89
CA SER A 185 0.85 13.65 9.86
C SER A 185 1.29 14.14 8.48
N ASP A 186 1.87 13.24 7.68
CA ASP A 186 2.50 13.60 6.41
C ASP A 186 1.53 13.47 5.22
N GLU A 187 0.39 12.80 5.39
CA GLU A 187 -0.58 12.55 4.31
C GLU A 187 -1.10 13.85 3.67
N LYS A 188 -1.46 14.84 4.49
CA LYS A 188 -1.90 16.15 4.00
C LYS A 188 -0.79 16.91 3.25
N TYR A 189 0.45 16.78 3.70
CA TYR A 189 1.60 17.38 3.04
C TYR A 189 1.87 16.70 1.69
N TRP A 190 1.73 15.36 1.64
CA TRP A 190 1.85 14.61 0.39
C TRP A 190 0.85 15.08 -0.67
N LEU A 191 -0.38 15.39 -0.31
CA LEU A 191 -1.41 15.89 -1.22
C LEU A 191 -1.28 17.39 -1.51
N SER A 192 -0.48 18.15 -0.77
CA SER A 192 -0.37 19.60 -0.96
C SER A 192 0.41 19.99 -2.23
N ASN A 193 -0.21 20.75 -3.11
CA ASN A 193 0.45 21.28 -4.31
C ASN A 193 1.40 22.47 -4.02
N SER A 194 1.36 23.01 -2.81
CA SER A 194 2.19 24.17 -2.42
C SER A 194 3.58 23.80 -1.91
N LEU A 195 3.85 22.52 -1.63
CA LEU A 195 5.14 22.08 -1.12
C LEU A 195 6.22 22.07 -2.22
N PRO A 196 7.42 22.56 -1.91
CA PRO A 196 8.58 22.38 -2.77
C PRO A 196 8.86 20.89 -3.03
N LEU A 197 9.34 20.58 -4.22
CA LEU A 197 9.64 19.18 -4.60
C LEU A 197 10.66 18.51 -3.66
N SER A 198 11.59 19.26 -3.09
CA SER A 198 12.53 18.78 -2.08
C SER A 198 11.82 18.24 -0.84
N GLU A 199 10.80 18.96 -0.35
CA GLU A 199 10.02 18.53 0.81
C GLU A 199 9.16 17.30 0.48
N VAL A 200 8.54 17.27 -0.71
CA VAL A 200 7.79 16.10 -1.19
C VAL A 200 8.69 14.85 -1.23
N THR A 201 9.91 14.98 -1.76
CA THR A 201 10.83 13.83 -1.89
C THR A 201 11.43 13.38 -0.55
N ARG A 202 11.47 14.24 0.47
CA ARG A 202 11.87 13.87 1.84
C ARG A 202 10.92 12.86 2.48
N LEU A 203 9.66 12.81 2.06
CA LEU A 203 8.67 11.84 2.53
C LEU A 203 8.91 10.43 1.95
N LEU A 204 9.74 10.30 0.92
CA LEU A 204 10.01 9.02 0.23
C LEU A 204 11.10 8.22 0.97
N VAL A 205 10.79 7.81 2.19
CA VAL A 205 11.70 7.07 3.07
C VAL A 205 11.09 5.72 3.48
N PRO A 206 11.91 4.75 3.89
CA PRO A 206 11.43 3.48 4.42
C PRO A 206 10.63 3.69 5.71
N TYR A 207 9.49 3.03 5.84
CA TYR A 207 8.75 2.98 7.11
C TYR A 207 9.54 2.17 8.14
N PRO A 208 9.53 2.56 9.44
CA PRO A 208 10.31 1.88 10.48
C PRO A 208 9.92 0.40 10.63
N ALA A 209 10.89 -0.50 10.54
CA ALA A 209 10.65 -1.94 10.66
C ALA A 209 10.06 -2.34 12.01
N SER A 210 10.40 -1.62 13.09
CA SER A 210 9.88 -1.85 14.44
C SER A 210 8.37 -1.64 14.56
N LEU A 211 7.78 -0.84 13.66
CA LEU A 211 6.35 -0.57 13.59
C LEU A 211 5.61 -1.50 12.62
N MET A 212 6.29 -2.49 12.05
CA MET A 212 5.75 -3.44 11.08
C MET A 212 5.92 -4.87 11.57
N ASN A 213 5.11 -5.77 11.02
CA ASN A 213 5.29 -7.21 11.17
C ASN A 213 4.81 -7.93 9.92
N ALA A 214 5.11 -9.22 9.82
CA ALA A 214 4.66 -10.06 8.72
C ALA A 214 4.41 -11.51 9.19
N TYR A 215 3.53 -12.20 8.49
CA TYR A 215 3.32 -13.64 8.65
C TYR A 215 3.18 -14.30 7.27
N PRO A 216 3.61 -15.57 7.13
CA PRO A 216 3.48 -16.30 5.88
C PRO A 216 2.02 -16.68 5.63
N ILE A 217 1.64 -16.75 4.35
CA ILE A 217 0.33 -17.21 3.88
C ILE A 217 0.50 -18.25 2.77
N ALA A 218 -0.60 -18.91 2.41
CA ALA A 218 -0.60 -19.85 1.30
C ALA A 218 -0.36 -19.17 -0.05
N PRO A 219 0.31 -19.82 -1.03
CA PRO A 219 0.59 -19.26 -2.35
C PRO A 219 -0.66 -19.15 -3.25
N THR A 220 -1.84 -19.53 -2.80
CA THR A 220 -3.14 -19.35 -3.47
C THR A 220 -3.42 -17.89 -3.82
N ILE A 221 -2.84 -16.95 -3.07
CA ILE A 221 -2.88 -15.50 -3.34
C ILE A 221 -2.35 -15.11 -4.73
N LYS A 222 -1.60 -15.98 -5.40
CA LYS A 222 -1.09 -15.76 -6.76
C LYS A 222 -2.21 -15.66 -7.79
N ASN A 223 -3.34 -16.34 -7.58
CA ASN A 223 -4.48 -16.26 -8.45
C ASN A 223 -5.14 -14.87 -8.33
N PRO A 224 -5.09 -14.01 -9.36
CA PRO A 224 -5.65 -12.67 -9.30
C PRO A 224 -7.19 -12.64 -9.24
N HIS A 225 -7.84 -13.76 -9.52
CA HIS A 225 -9.30 -13.92 -9.48
C HIS A 225 -9.80 -14.46 -8.13
N ALA A 226 -8.90 -14.92 -7.26
CA ALA A 226 -9.25 -15.31 -5.91
C ALA A 226 -9.27 -14.06 -5.02
N ASP A 227 -10.39 -13.83 -4.34
CA ASP A 227 -10.58 -12.68 -3.46
C ASP A 227 -11.52 -13.04 -2.30
N ASP A 228 -10.98 -13.74 -1.31
CA ASP A 228 -11.70 -14.18 -0.11
C ASP A 228 -10.82 -14.08 1.14
N PRO A 229 -11.42 -14.02 2.36
CA PRO A 229 -10.66 -13.90 3.60
C PRO A 229 -9.70 -15.06 3.88
N GLY A 230 -9.93 -16.24 3.32
CA GLY A 230 -9.07 -17.43 3.51
C GLY A 230 -7.67 -17.24 2.91
N LEU A 231 -7.54 -16.36 1.91
CA LEU A 231 -6.26 -16.08 1.25
C LEU A 231 -5.19 -15.51 2.20
N ILE A 232 -5.62 -14.87 3.27
CA ILE A 232 -4.73 -14.20 4.22
C ILE A 232 -4.61 -14.92 5.56
N HIS A 233 -5.12 -16.17 5.65
CA HIS A 233 -4.93 -16.98 6.85
C HIS A 233 -3.44 -17.29 7.06
N PRO A 234 -2.92 -17.13 8.30
CA PRO A 234 -1.53 -17.44 8.60
C PRO A 234 -1.21 -18.92 8.30
N ALA A 235 -0.12 -19.13 7.56
CA ALA A 235 0.45 -20.45 7.28
C ALA A 235 1.69 -20.74 8.15
N GLY A 236 1.98 -19.89 9.13
CA GLY A 236 3.10 -20.02 10.07
C GLY A 236 3.20 -18.82 11.00
N GLU A 237 4.23 -18.82 11.81
CA GLU A 237 4.47 -17.77 12.82
C GLU A 237 4.80 -16.40 12.22
N ARG A 238 4.54 -15.36 13.01
CA ARG A 238 4.96 -13.98 12.70
C ARG A 238 6.47 -13.85 12.73
N LEU A 239 7.03 -13.03 11.85
CA LEU A 239 8.47 -12.83 11.75
C LEU A 239 9.08 -12.11 12.96
N MET A 240 8.26 -11.30 13.64
CA MET A 240 8.66 -10.55 14.84
C MET A 240 7.73 -10.92 15.99
N PRO A 241 8.24 -11.10 17.22
CA PRO A 241 7.38 -11.25 18.39
C PRO A 241 6.49 -10.03 18.54
N GLU A 242 5.21 -10.26 18.76
CA GLU A 242 4.31 -9.17 19.16
C GLU A 242 4.42 -9.04 20.68
N THR A 243 5.13 -8.01 21.14
CA THR A 243 5.02 -7.56 22.51
C THR A 243 3.64 -6.92 22.63
N TYR A 244 2.73 -7.58 23.31
CA TYR A 244 1.44 -7.00 23.65
C TYR A 244 1.70 -5.76 24.53
N LEU A 245 1.55 -4.58 23.95
CA LEU A 245 1.32 -3.41 24.76
C LEU A 245 0.03 -3.70 25.51
N ARG A 246 0.11 -3.77 26.84
CA ARG A 246 -1.01 -4.01 27.76
C ARG A 246 -1.98 -2.82 27.76
N ASP A 247 -2.58 -2.54 26.64
CA ASP A 247 -3.73 -1.65 26.54
C ASP A 247 -4.95 -2.50 26.18
N HIS A 248 -5.83 -2.64 27.15
CA HIS A 248 -7.04 -3.46 27.17
C HIS A 248 -8.12 -3.01 26.15
N ARG A 249 -7.74 -2.72 24.91
CA ARG A 249 -8.69 -2.56 23.80
C ARG A 249 -8.35 -3.55 22.70
N GLU A 250 -8.96 -4.72 22.78
CA GLU A 250 -8.96 -5.69 21.67
C GLU A 250 -9.54 -5.03 20.42
N ILE A 251 -8.68 -4.68 19.47
CA ILE A 251 -9.14 -4.42 18.11
C ILE A 251 -9.17 -5.77 17.41
N ARG A 252 -10.34 -6.36 17.31
CA ARG A 252 -10.60 -7.49 16.42
C ARG A 252 -10.36 -7.04 14.99
N ILE A 253 -9.26 -7.48 14.41
CA ILE A 253 -8.97 -7.28 12.99
C ILE A 253 -9.66 -8.44 12.28
N THR A 254 -10.90 -8.21 11.90
CA THR A 254 -11.66 -9.20 11.11
C THR A 254 -10.91 -9.41 9.79
N GLY A 255 -10.51 -10.63 9.50
CA GLY A 255 -9.87 -11.00 8.24
C GLY A 255 -8.34 -10.99 8.23
N MET A 256 -7.64 -10.60 9.31
CA MET A 256 -6.17 -10.59 9.34
C MET A 256 -5.64 -11.38 10.53
N GLY A 257 -5.63 -12.72 10.40
CA GLY A 257 -5.16 -13.61 11.44
C GLY A 257 -5.96 -13.41 12.73
N SER A 258 -7.17 -13.95 12.81
CA SER A 258 -7.99 -13.84 14.01
C SER A 258 -7.30 -14.58 15.17
N ASN A 259 -7.44 -14.05 16.37
CA ASN A 259 -6.84 -14.59 17.60
C ASN A 259 -7.33 -16.00 17.98
N LYS A 260 -8.29 -16.59 17.26
CA LYS A 260 -8.76 -17.94 17.51
C LYS A 260 -7.68 -19.01 17.35
N ASP A 261 -6.68 -18.75 16.51
CA ASP A 261 -5.56 -19.68 16.28
C ASP A 261 -4.44 -19.55 17.31
N PHE A 262 -4.54 -18.61 18.26
CA PHE A 262 -3.51 -18.34 19.26
C PHE A 262 -3.96 -18.55 20.70
N GLY A 263 -4.94 -19.43 20.94
CA GLY A 263 -5.27 -19.95 22.27
C GLY A 263 -5.53 -18.89 23.35
N PHE A 264 -6.27 -17.83 23.04
CA PHE A 264 -6.79 -16.93 24.07
C PHE A 264 -8.08 -17.52 24.61
N ASP A 265 -8.01 -18.15 25.78
CA ASP A 265 -9.16 -18.58 26.56
C ASP A 265 -10.10 -17.41 26.83
N GLU A 266 -11.33 -17.53 26.32
CA GLU A 266 -12.48 -16.76 26.79
C GLU A 266 -12.91 -17.29 28.17
N HIS A 267 -12.10 -17.07 29.19
CA HIS A 267 -12.61 -17.21 30.56
C HIS A 267 -12.50 -15.85 31.25
N ASN A 268 -13.59 -15.13 31.17
CA ASN A 268 -13.95 -14.09 32.12
C ASN A 268 -14.67 -14.73 33.31
N PRO A 269 -14.13 -14.76 34.50
CA PRO A 269 -14.93 -15.00 35.68
C PRO A 269 -15.57 -13.68 36.09
N MET A 270 -16.86 -13.55 35.89
CA MET A 270 -17.67 -12.70 36.71
C MET A 270 -17.52 -13.17 38.15
N GLY A 271 -17.10 -12.28 39.03
CA GLY A 271 -17.04 -12.52 40.45
C GLY A 271 -17.09 -11.20 41.18
N ASN A 272 -18.29 -10.89 41.68
CA ASN A 272 -18.70 -9.98 42.78
C ASN A 272 -17.91 -8.67 42.98
#